data_762689dc35936b6086663e5a2c9dd3aa
#
_entry.id   762689dc35936b6086663e5a2c9dd3aa
#
_cell.length_a   1.000
_cell.length_b   1.000
_cell.length_c   1.000
_cell.angle_alpha   90.00
_cell.angle_beta   90.00
_cell.angle_gamma   90.00
#
_symmetry.space_group_name_H-M   'P 1'
#
loop_
_entity.id
_entity.type
_entity.pdbx_description
1 polymer ?
#
loop_
_entity_poly.entity_id
_entity_poly.type
_entity_poly.pdbx_seq_one_letter_code
_entity_poly.pdbx_strand_id
1 'polypeptide(L)'
;MTANPAVPPCIIVVFGARGDLTRRLVMPALYNLRRAGALGDHFAIIGVDHGDISERAWRSNIGRQMRELLGARDAEFQGDSFDTQAWDWLRERMHYLRGDFTDLDAYHALGTLLEKMHARYGTEGNVLFYLATAARFFEPALLNLGAAGLVKQKEGNGWKRVIVEKPFGHDVPSARRLNEIVARVLQEDQVFRIDHFLGKETVQNILAFRFANGLFEPVWNRDRIDHVQITAAETIGVEGRGRFYDPTGCLRDMVPNHLFQLLAMIAMEPPAAFTTEAMHRRRAEVIEAVRPLKPEDVVRGQYAAGAINRVAVPGYREEDTVPEDSNTETYVAMKLQVDTWRWAGVPFYLRTGKRLRERTTEIAIRFKPAPLAPFRSTEVGGYGPDWLVLQIQPDEGISLQFDVKRPGPQVALAPVRMDFRYRDWFPKEYTVGYEQLLRDCMNGESGLFQDAAMVEGAWRIVQPILDAWKEAPSDFPNYPAGSAGPAAADALLALNGGHSWRMLTAGRRPPPRRAAEERPAAKRPATTARKPAKTTKAATPKKAAKAARPPARKTAARRKPRG
;
A
#
# COMPACT_ATOMS: atom_id res chain seq x y z
N MET A 1 -20.42 10.79 12.09
CA MET A 1 -19.80 9.51 11.76
C MET A 1 -20.89 8.45 11.83
N THR A 2 -21.27 7.85 10.74
CA THR A 2 -22.17 6.69 10.74
C THR A 2 -21.41 5.56 11.39
N ALA A 3 -21.98 4.94 12.45
CA ALA A 3 -21.38 3.80 13.11
C ALA A 3 -21.10 2.70 12.07
N ASN A 4 -19.87 2.22 12.02
CA ASN A 4 -19.53 1.08 11.18
C ASN A 4 -20.42 -0.11 11.58
N PRO A 5 -21.14 -0.76 10.66
CA PRO A 5 -21.97 -1.90 11.02
C PRO A 5 -21.09 -2.97 11.67
N ALA A 6 -21.59 -3.57 12.74
CA ALA A 6 -20.91 -4.67 13.42
C ALA A 6 -20.79 -5.88 12.46
N VAL A 7 -19.68 -6.61 12.57
CA VAL A 7 -19.49 -7.86 11.83
C VAL A 7 -20.47 -8.93 12.32
N PRO A 8 -20.79 -9.93 11.48
CA PRO A 8 -21.62 -11.06 11.90
C PRO A 8 -21.06 -11.79 13.12
N PRO A 9 -21.91 -12.39 13.97
CA PRO A 9 -21.47 -13.30 15.03
C PRO A 9 -20.50 -14.35 14.50
N CYS A 10 -19.31 -14.51 15.13
CA CYS A 10 -18.36 -15.53 14.67
C CYS A 10 -17.28 -15.88 15.69
N ILE A 11 -16.57 -16.97 15.44
CA ILE A 11 -15.32 -17.34 16.12
C ILE A 11 -14.16 -17.16 15.14
N ILE A 12 -13.10 -16.51 15.57
CA ILE A 12 -11.81 -16.53 14.86
C ILE A 12 -10.91 -17.59 15.50
N VAL A 13 -10.46 -18.54 14.68
CA VAL A 13 -9.44 -19.54 15.06
C VAL A 13 -8.11 -19.13 14.47
N VAL A 14 -7.11 -18.84 15.31
CA VAL A 14 -5.78 -18.36 14.88
C VAL A 14 -4.77 -19.50 15.07
N PHE A 15 -4.32 -20.11 13.97
CA PHE A 15 -3.20 -21.05 13.96
C PHE A 15 -1.89 -20.28 14.00
N GLY A 16 -1.02 -20.58 14.96
CA GLY A 16 0.16 -19.78 15.26
C GLY A 16 -0.13 -18.66 16.29
N ALA A 17 -0.91 -18.99 17.31
CA ALA A 17 -1.39 -18.08 18.34
C ALA A 17 -0.28 -17.33 19.10
N ARG A 18 0.96 -17.86 19.14
CA ARG A 18 2.14 -17.28 19.78
C ARG A 18 3.10 -16.64 18.79
N GLY A 19 2.77 -16.70 17.51
CA GLY A 19 3.60 -16.20 16.40
C GLY A 19 3.73 -14.68 16.38
N ASP A 20 4.72 -14.22 15.62
CA ASP A 20 5.01 -12.79 15.44
C ASP A 20 3.84 -12.05 14.77
N LEU A 21 3.26 -12.64 13.73
CA LEU A 21 2.12 -12.07 13.01
C LEU A 21 0.91 -11.87 13.92
N THR A 22 0.58 -12.89 14.73
CA THR A 22 -0.55 -12.83 15.68
C THR A 22 -0.40 -11.68 16.66
N ARG A 23 0.78 -11.52 17.24
CA ARG A 23 1.02 -10.49 18.28
C ARG A 23 1.15 -9.09 17.71
N ARG A 24 1.74 -8.93 16.51
CA ARG A 24 2.04 -7.61 15.93
C ARG A 24 0.91 -7.04 15.09
N LEU A 25 0.11 -7.89 14.46
CA LEU A 25 -0.88 -7.46 13.46
C LEU A 25 -2.29 -7.96 13.77
N VAL A 26 -2.49 -9.29 13.96
CA VAL A 26 -3.84 -9.85 14.11
C VAL A 26 -4.52 -9.37 15.40
N MET A 27 -3.85 -9.50 16.54
CA MET A 27 -4.43 -9.09 17.82
C MET A 27 -4.60 -7.56 17.94
N PRO A 28 -3.64 -6.72 17.50
CA PRO A 28 -3.86 -5.29 17.39
C PRO A 28 -5.02 -4.90 16.47
N ALA A 29 -5.20 -5.56 15.32
CA ALA A 29 -6.33 -5.30 14.42
C ALA A 29 -7.67 -5.63 15.08
N LEU A 30 -7.78 -6.79 15.74
CA LEU A 30 -8.99 -7.15 16.49
C LEU A 30 -9.29 -6.18 17.64
N TYR A 31 -8.25 -5.71 18.32
CA TYR A 31 -8.38 -4.69 19.36
C TYR A 31 -8.89 -3.35 18.77
N ASN A 32 -8.34 -2.91 17.63
CA ASN A 32 -8.79 -1.69 16.95
C ASN A 32 -10.24 -1.83 16.46
N LEU A 33 -10.61 -2.99 15.90
CA LEU A 33 -12.00 -3.29 15.51
C LEU A 33 -12.96 -3.22 16.70
N ARG A 34 -12.55 -3.71 17.88
CA ARG A 34 -13.36 -3.57 19.10
C ARG A 34 -13.50 -2.12 19.52
N ARG A 35 -12.41 -1.34 19.52
CA ARG A 35 -12.45 0.10 19.82
C ARG A 35 -13.36 0.87 18.89
N ALA A 36 -13.38 0.48 17.62
CA ALA A 36 -14.25 1.07 16.61
C ALA A 36 -15.72 0.60 16.70
N GLY A 37 -16.06 -0.28 17.65
CA GLY A 37 -17.42 -0.82 17.79
C GLY A 37 -17.81 -1.86 16.74
N ALA A 38 -16.87 -2.32 15.91
CA ALA A 38 -17.13 -3.27 14.83
C ALA A 38 -17.29 -4.73 15.33
N LEU A 39 -16.75 -5.07 16.51
CA LEU A 39 -16.93 -6.40 17.12
C LEU A 39 -18.04 -6.37 18.16
N GLY A 40 -19.13 -7.10 17.89
CA GLY A 40 -20.26 -7.29 18.80
C GLY A 40 -20.01 -8.35 19.88
N ASP A 41 -20.99 -8.56 20.77
CA ASP A 41 -20.82 -9.47 21.91
C ASP A 41 -20.79 -10.96 21.53
N HIS A 42 -21.32 -11.32 20.36
CA HIS A 42 -21.34 -12.68 19.81
C HIS A 42 -20.04 -12.99 19.06
N PHE A 43 -18.90 -12.87 19.78
CA PHE A 43 -17.57 -13.02 19.19
C PHE A 43 -16.64 -13.78 20.16
N ALA A 44 -15.77 -14.64 19.62
CA ALA A 44 -14.73 -15.32 20.40
C ALA A 44 -13.46 -15.54 19.55
N ILE A 45 -12.33 -15.76 20.23
CA ILE A 45 -11.03 -16.06 19.64
C ILE A 45 -10.52 -17.37 20.21
N ILE A 46 -10.11 -18.30 19.34
CA ILE A 46 -9.42 -19.52 19.72
C ILE A 46 -8.02 -19.45 19.14
N GLY A 47 -7.01 -19.38 19.99
CA GLY A 47 -5.61 -19.51 19.56
C GLY A 47 -5.17 -20.97 19.58
N VAL A 48 -4.64 -21.49 18.47
CA VAL A 48 -4.08 -22.83 18.35
C VAL A 48 -2.58 -22.74 18.16
N ASP A 49 -1.81 -23.46 18.98
CA ASP A 49 -0.34 -23.49 18.90
C ASP A 49 0.22 -24.72 19.63
N HIS A 50 1.39 -25.19 19.24
CA HIS A 50 2.04 -26.34 19.88
C HIS A 50 2.60 -26.08 21.27
N GLY A 51 2.71 -24.80 21.68
CA GLY A 51 3.32 -24.40 22.94
C GLY A 51 2.55 -24.84 24.18
N ASP A 52 3.26 -25.37 25.14
CA ASP A 52 2.71 -25.79 26.44
C ASP A 52 2.59 -24.58 27.38
N ILE A 53 1.52 -23.83 27.24
CA ILE A 53 1.21 -22.69 28.11
C ILE A 53 -0.27 -22.72 28.50
N SER A 54 -0.60 -22.17 29.66
CA SER A 54 -1.99 -21.99 30.04
C SER A 54 -2.66 -20.85 29.26
N GLU A 55 -3.97 -20.93 29.08
CA GLU A 55 -4.78 -19.86 28.50
C GLU A 55 -4.54 -18.51 29.20
N ARG A 56 -4.44 -18.51 30.53
CA ARG A 56 -4.14 -17.31 31.32
C ARG A 56 -2.77 -16.70 30.95
N ALA A 57 -1.75 -17.55 30.79
CA ALA A 57 -0.41 -17.11 30.45
C ALA A 57 -0.37 -16.54 29.02
N TRP A 58 -1.07 -17.18 28.07
CA TRP A 58 -1.18 -16.70 26.70
C TRP A 58 -1.83 -15.30 26.64
N ARG A 59 -3.01 -15.13 27.27
CA ARG A 59 -3.71 -13.85 27.37
C ARG A 59 -2.81 -12.75 27.97
N SER A 60 -2.09 -13.07 29.06
CA SER A 60 -1.20 -12.11 29.73
C SER A 60 -0.02 -11.72 28.84
N ASN A 61 0.57 -12.68 28.13
CA ASN A 61 1.69 -12.43 27.20
C ASN A 61 1.28 -11.52 26.06
N ILE A 62 0.15 -11.79 25.39
CA ILE A 62 -0.35 -10.94 24.31
C ILE A 62 -0.61 -9.51 24.81
N GLY A 63 -1.29 -9.36 25.97
CA GLY A 63 -1.58 -8.04 26.53
C GLY A 63 -0.33 -7.23 26.90
N ARG A 64 0.70 -7.89 27.41
CA ARG A 64 2.00 -7.25 27.69
C ARG A 64 2.67 -6.79 26.38
N GLN A 65 2.77 -7.68 25.40
CA GLN A 65 3.39 -7.39 24.10
C GLN A 65 2.67 -6.26 23.34
N MET A 66 1.35 -6.21 23.37
CA MET A 66 0.59 -5.11 22.76
C MET A 66 0.90 -3.75 23.41
N ARG A 67 1.07 -3.70 24.75
CA ARG A 67 1.45 -2.46 25.44
C ARG A 67 2.88 -2.03 25.09
N GLU A 68 3.79 -2.99 24.98
CA GLU A 68 5.18 -2.75 24.55
C GLU A 68 5.23 -2.20 23.11
N LEU A 69 4.45 -2.77 22.20
CA LEU A 69 4.36 -2.31 20.82
C LEU A 69 3.80 -0.89 20.71
N LEU A 70 2.77 -0.55 21.49
CA LEU A 70 2.16 0.79 21.46
C LEU A 70 3.16 1.91 21.81
N GLY A 71 4.17 1.61 22.63
CA GLY A 71 5.24 2.54 23.00
C GLY A 71 6.43 2.58 22.04
N ALA A 72 6.50 1.69 21.05
CA ALA A 72 7.63 1.58 20.15
C ALA A 72 7.47 2.51 18.92
N ARG A 73 8.51 3.31 18.62
CA ARG A 73 8.47 4.33 17.55
C ARG A 73 8.21 3.79 16.15
N ASP A 74 8.69 2.58 15.87
CA ASP A 74 8.63 1.97 14.55
C ASP A 74 7.60 0.83 14.45
N ALA A 75 6.77 0.65 15.49
CA ALA A 75 5.71 -0.35 15.46
C ALA A 75 4.57 0.08 14.53
N GLU A 76 3.99 -0.89 13.83
CA GLU A 76 2.77 -0.66 13.02
C GLU A 76 1.57 -0.36 13.93
N PHE A 77 1.52 -0.99 15.12
CA PHE A 77 0.50 -0.71 16.12
C PHE A 77 0.85 0.56 16.90
N GLN A 78 0.12 1.63 16.63
CA GLN A 78 0.28 2.94 17.27
C GLN A 78 -1.05 3.38 17.91
N GLY A 79 -0.97 4.37 18.82
CA GLY A 79 -2.14 4.96 19.45
C GLY A 79 -1.72 5.93 20.57
N ASP A 80 -2.61 6.82 20.97
CA ASP A 80 -2.34 7.79 22.03
C ASP A 80 -2.38 7.16 23.42
N SER A 81 -3.18 6.11 23.59
CA SER A 81 -3.32 5.37 24.85
C SER A 81 -3.83 3.95 24.62
N PHE A 82 -3.56 3.08 25.58
CA PHE A 82 -4.08 1.71 25.60
C PHE A 82 -5.46 1.68 26.29
N ASP A 83 -6.49 1.35 25.52
CA ASP A 83 -7.86 1.20 26.02
C ASP A 83 -8.01 -0.13 26.76
N THR A 84 -8.00 -0.05 28.09
CA THR A 84 -8.09 -1.22 28.95
C THR A 84 -9.45 -1.92 28.85
N GLN A 85 -10.53 -1.16 28.62
CA GLN A 85 -11.87 -1.74 28.51
C GLN A 85 -12.01 -2.60 27.24
N ALA A 86 -11.52 -2.10 26.11
CA ALA A 86 -11.50 -2.86 24.85
C ALA A 86 -10.61 -4.11 24.97
N TRP A 87 -9.45 -3.98 25.65
CA TRP A 87 -8.58 -5.12 25.90
C TRP A 87 -9.20 -6.17 26.83
N ASP A 88 -9.80 -5.77 27.94
CA ASP A 88 -10.42 -6.69 28.88
C ASP A 88 -11.58 -7.46 28.25
N TRP A 89 -12.37 -6.77 27.42
CA TRP A 89 -13.43 -7.42 26.62
C TRP A 89 -12.87 -8.50 25.67
N LEU A 90 -11.78 -8.21 24.94
CA LEU A 90 -11.12 -9.21 24.10
C LEU A 90 -10.54 -10.36 24.91
N ARG A 91 -9.80 -10.05 25.96
CA ARG A 91 -9.14 -11.02 26.83
C ARG A 91 -10.11 -12.06 27.40
N GLU A 92 -11.33 -11.67 27.76
CA GLU A 92 -12.36 -12.58 28.27
C GLU A 92 -12.86 -13.55 27.22
N ARG A 93 -12.74 -13.21 25.93
CA ARG A 93 -13.18 -13.99 24.76
C ARG A 93 -12.07 -14.79 24.09
N MET A 94 -10.86 -14.71 24.60
CA MET A 94 -9.72 -15.46 24.07
C MET A 94 -9.62 -16.83 24.75
N HIS A 95 -9.52 -17.89 23.95
CA HIS A 95 -9.34 -19.27 24.40
C HIS A 95 -8.11 -19.86 23.74
N TYR A 96 -7.43 -20.79 24.42
CA TYR A 96 -6.20 -21.38 23.92
C TYR A 96 -6.36 -22.91 23.85
N LEU A 97 -6.00 -23.46 22.69
CA LEU A 97 -5.91 -24.90 22.45
C LEU A 97 -4.46 -25.25 22.11
N ARG A 98 -3.83 -26.10 22.92
CA ARG A 98 -2.56 -26.72 22.54
C ARG A 98 -2.83 -27.77 21.49
N GLY A 99 -2.14 -27.68 20.34
CA GLY A 99 -2.27 -28.66 19.25
C GLY A 99 -1.14 -28.53 18.24
N ASP A 100 -0.72 -29.67 17.67
CA ASP A 100 0.18 -29.71 16.53
C ASP A 100 -0.65 -29.56 15.25
N PHE A 101 -0.20 -28.73 14.32
CA PHE A 101 -0.91 -28.47 13.07
C PHE A 101 -0.91 -29.66 12.10
N THR A 102 -0.06 -30.66 12.36
CA THR A 102 0.04 -31.91 11.59
C THR A 102 -0.76 -33.06 12.19
N ASP A 103 -1.27 -32.90 13.39
CA ASP A 103 -1.99 -33.92 14.13
C ASP A 103 -3.51 -33.75 14.02
N LEU A 104 -4.21 -34.73 13.43
CA LEU A 104 -5.67 -34.71 13.25
C LEU A 104 -6.44 -34.66 14.57
N ASP A 105 -5.92 -35.26 15.64
CA ASP A 105 -6.58 -35.25 16.96
C ASP A 105 -6.70 -33.84 17.52
N ALA A 106 -5.76 -32.94 17.20
CA ALA A 106 -5.86 -31.52 17.57
C ALA A 106 -7.06 -30.85 16.90
N TYR A 107 -7.43 -31.26 15.68
CA TYR A 107 -8.60 -30.72 14.97
C TYR A 107 -9.92 -31.30 15.49
N HIS A 108 -9.95 -32.56 15.93
CA HIS A 108 -11.11 -33.11 16.64
C HIS A 108 -11.35 -32.40 17.98
N ALA A 109 -10.27 -32.14 18.74
CA ALA A 109 -10.34 -31.34 19.96
C ALA A 109 -10.80 -29.90 19.67
N LEU A 110 -10.34 -29.29 18.58
CA LEU A 110 -10.79 -27.98 18.11
C LEU A 110 -12.29 -27.98 17.78
N GLY A 111 -12.80 -29.04 17.12
CA GLY A 111 -14.22 -29.19 16.83
C GLY A 111 -15.07 -29.18 18.11
N THR A 112 -14.68 -29.98 19.10
CA THR A 112 -15.34 -30.01 20.43
C THR A 112 -15.30 -28.64 21.12
N LEU A 113 -14.18 -27.92 21.04
CA LEU A 113 -14.05 -26.59 21.61
C LEU A 113 -14.93 -25.57 20.86
N LEU A 114 -15.01 -25.65 19.53
CA LEU A 114 -15.88 -24.79 18.71
C LEU A 114 -17.35 -24.93 19.11
N GLU A 115 -17.86 -26.16 19.24
CA GLU A 115 -19.23 -26.42 19.68
C GLU A 115 -19.53 -25.76 21.05
N LYS A 116 -18.61 -25.91 22.00
CA LYS A 116 -18.71 -25.29 23.32
C LYS A 116 -18.72 -23.76 23.23
N MET A 117 -17.89 -23.17 22.37
CA MET A 117 -17.81 -21.72 22.21
C MET A 117 -18.99 -21.16 21.45
N HIS A 118 -19.51 -21.87 20.45
CA HIS A 118 -20.76 -21.49 19.76
C HIS A 118 -21.93 -21.38 20.74
N ALA A 119 -22.08 -22.38 21.63
CA ALA A 119 -23.12 -22.39 22.65
C ALA A 119 -22.93 -21.23 23.68
N ARG A 120 -21.68 -20.94 24.05
CA ARG A 120 -21.37 -19.90 25.04
C ARG A 120 -21.57 -18.48 24.51
N TYR A 121 -21.16 -18.19 23.27
CA TYR A 121 -21.13 -16.84 22.72
C TYR A 121 -22.22 -16.56 21.67
N GLY A 122 -23.00 -17.55 21.27
CA GLY A 122 -24.07 -17.36 20.28
C GLY A 122 -23.55 -16.97 18.92
N THR A 123 -22.50 -17.62 18.43
CA THR A 123 -21.78 -17.23 17.21
C THR A 123 -22.36 -17.89 15.93
N GLU A 124 -23.58 -18.42 15.98
CA GLU A 124 -24.37 -18.93 14.84
C GLU A 124 -23.65 -19.96 13.97
N GLY A 125 -22.67 -20.65 14.52
CA GLY A 125 -21.84 -21.60 13.78
C GLY A 125 -20.80 -20.98 12.84
N ASN A 126 -20.70 -19.67 12.76
CA ASN A 126 -19.75 -18.99 11.88
C ASN A 126 -18.30 -19.10 12.40
N VAL A 127 -17.38 -19.51 11.52
CA VAL A 127 -15.95 -19.65 11.89
C VAL A 127 -15.05 -19.10 10.81
N LEU A 128 -14.11 -18.26 11.23
CA LEU A 128 -13.00 -17.78 10.43
C LEU A 128 -11.69 -18.44 10.91
N PHE A 129 -11.13 -19.32 10.09
CA PHE A 129 -9.84 -19.95 10.37
C PHE A 129 -8.73 -19.09 9.78
N TYR A 130 -7.76 -18.72 10.59
CA TYR A 130 -6.63 -17.89 10.17
C TYR A 130 -5.32 -18.67 10.26
N LEU A 131 -4.68 -18.95 9.12
CA LEU A 131 -3.40 -19.62 9.05
C LEU A 131 -2.24 -18.62 9.25
N ALA A 132 -2.09 -18.11 10.48
CA ALA A 132 -1.02 -17.17 10.88
C ALA A 132 0.27 -17.92 11.23
N THR A 133 0.65 -18.89 10.41
CA THR A 133 1.77 -19.81 10.66
C THR A 133 2.72 -19.87 9.46
N ALA A 134 3.83 -20.61 9.59
CA ALA A 134 4.77 -20.79 8.48
C ALA A 134 4.13 -21.59 7.33
N ALA A 135 4.47 -21.24 6.08
CA ALA A 135 3.88 -21.83 4.87
C ALA A 135 3.92 -23.36 4.81
N ARG A 136 4.95 -24.01 5.39
CA ARG A 136 5.04 -25.47 5.48
C ARG A 136 3.88 -26.12 6.22
N PHE A 137 3.13 -25.37 7.00
CA PHE A 137 1.97 -25.87 7.75
C PHE A 137 0.65 -25.58 7.05
N PHE A 138 0.63 -24.85 5.92
CA PHE A 138 -0.64 -24.57 5.21
C PHE A 138 -1.29 -25.85 4.69
N GLU A 139 -0.53 -26.67 3.98
CA GLU A 139 -1.02 -27.95 3.45
C GLU A 139 -1.56 -28.88 4.55
N PRO A 140 -0.79 -29.25 5.60
CA PRO A 140 -1.31 -30.14 6.65
C PRO A 140 -2.52 -29.52 7.39
N ALA A 141 -2.51 -28.22 7.65
CA ALA A 141 -3.61 -27.57 8.33
C ALA A 141 -4.91 -27.60 7.49
N LEU A 142 -4.84 -27.31 6.19
CA LEU A 142 -5.98 -27.38 5.29
C LEU A 142 -6.54 -28.80 5.18
N LEU A 143 -5.67 -29.80 4.99
CA LEU A 143 -6.08 -31.19 4.88
C LEU A 143 -6.74 -31.69 6.17
N ASN A 144 -6.20 -31.36 7.34
CA ASN A 144 -6.76 -31.75 8.62
C ASN A 144 -8.08 -31.00 8.94
N LEU A 145 -8.20 -29.72 8.59
CA LEU A 145 -9.49 -28.98 8.65
C LEU A 145 -10.57 -29.69 7.82
N GLY A 146 -10.21 -30.14 6.62
CA GLY A 146 -11.10 -30.92 5.74
C GLY A 146 -11.45 -32.28 6.31
N ALA A 147 -10.47 -33.05 6.78
CA ALA A 147 -10.65 -34.38 7.35
C ALA A 147 -11.51 -34.38 8.61
N ALA A 148 -11.31 -33.40 9.50
CA ALA A 148 -12.16 -33.20 10.68
C ALA A 148 -13.54 -32.61 10.38
N GLY A 149 -13.83 -32.26 9.11
CA GLY A 149 -15.12 -31.70 8.69
C GLY A 149 -15.38 -30.27 9.16
N LEU A 150 -14.37 -29.55 9.65
CA LEU A 150 -14.52 -28.24 10.28
C LEU A 150 -14.80 -27.11 9.29
N VAL A 151 -14.50 -27.30 8.01
CA VAL A 151 -14.73 -26.33 6.93
C VAL A 151 -15.92 -26.66 6.03
N LYS A 152 -16.64 -27.76 6.32
CA LYS A 152 -17.85 -28.12 5.56
C LYS A 152 -18.97 -27.12 5.85
N GLN A 153 -19.43 -26.45 4.82
CA GLN A 153 -20.65 -25.64 4.90
C GLN A 153 -21.87 -26.53 4.66
N LYS A 154 -22.86 -26.43 5.54
CA LYS A 154 -24.18 -27.03 5.39
C LYS A 154 -25.19 -25.92 5.62
N GLU A 155 -26.32 -26.01 4.93
CA GLU A 155 -27.43 -25.09 5.13
C GLU A 155 -27.84 -25.03 6.62
N GLY A 156 -27.94 -23.83 7.17
CA GLY A 156 -28.25 -23.60 8.59
C GLY A 156 -27.08 -23.77 9.58
N ASN A 157 -25.85 -24.10 9.13
CA ASN A 157 -24.71 -24.38 10.02
C ASN A 157 -23.64 -23.28 10.04
N GLY A 158 -24.00 -22.05 9.67
CA GLY A 158 -23.10 -20.92 9.57
C GLY A 158 -22.04 -21.06 8.48
N TRP A 159 -21.40 -19.95 8.16
CA TRP A 159 -20.31 -19.93 7.18
C TRP A 159 -18.98 -20.40 7.79
N LYS A 160 -18.12 -20.99 6.94
CA LYS A 160 -16.75 -21.39 7.28
C LYS A 160 -15.82 -20.75 6.27
N ARG A 161 -14.86 -19.93 6.72
CA ARG A 161 -13.90 -19.22 5.88
C ARG A 161 -12.49 -19.43 6.34
N VAL A 162 -11.53 -19.37 5.43
CA VAL A 162 -10.11 -19.59 5.73
C VAL A 162 -9.29 -18.44 5.17
N ILE A 163 -8.52 -17.79 6.04
CA ILE A 163 -7.50 -16.83 5.66
C ILE A 163 -6.18 -17.58 5.47
N VAL A 164 -5.57 -17.39 4.31
CA VAL A 164 -4.23 -17.90 3.99
C VAL A 164 -3.29 -16.70 3.83
N GLU A 165 -2.18 -16.73 4.55
CA GLU A 165 -1.12 -15.73 4.48
C GLU A 165 -0.13 -16.01 3.35
N LYS A 166 0.58 -14.97 2.92
CA LYS A 166 1.74 -15.17 2.05
C LYS A 166 2.84 -15.97 2.76
N PRO A 167 3.66 -16.73 2.01
CA PRO A 167 3.72 -16.83 0.55
C PRO A 167 2.74 -17.85 -0.03
N PHE A 168 2.17 -17.53 -1.19
CA PHE A 168 1.30 -18.45 -1.95
C PHE A 168 2.16 -19.25 -2.95
N GLY A 169 2.97 -20.16 -2.43
CA GLY A 169 4.03 -20.82 -3.18
C GLY A 169 5.31 -19.96 -3.28
N HIS A 170 6.32 -20.48 -3.99
CA HIS A 170 7.60 -19.84 -4.26
C HIS A 170 8.02 -19.94 -5.74
N ASP A 171 7.20 -20.60 -6.56
CA ASP A 171 7.27 -20.78 -8.01
C ASP A 171 5.91 -21.26 -8.54
N VAL A 172 5.77 -21.40 -9.86
CA VAL A 172 4.53 -21.89 -10.49
C VAL A 172 4.11 -23.27 -9.99
N PRO A 173 5.01 -24.30 -9.91
CA PRO A 173 4.60 -25.62 -9.42
C PRO A 173 4.06 -25.61 -7.99
N SER A 174 4.72 -24.91 -7.09
CA SER A 174 4.31 -24.86 -5.68
C SER A 174 3.01 -24.07 -5.47
N ALA A 175 2.80 -23.00 -6.26
CA ALA A 175 1.55 -22.23 -6.23
C ALA A 175 0.36 -23.07 -6.72
N ARG A 176 0.51 -23.80 -7.83
CA ARG A 176 -0.48 -24.74 -8.34
C ARG A 176 -0.81 -25.83 -7.32
N ARG A 177 0.21 -26.45 -6.72
CA ARG A 177 0.02 -27.45 -5.68
C ARG A 177 -0.80 -26.89 -4.51
N LEU A 178 -0.48 -25.68 -4.02
CA LEU A 178 -1.25 -25.07 -2.94
C LEU A 178 -2.70 -24.81 -3.35
N ASN A 179 -2.95 -24.30 -4.56
CA ASN A 179 -4.30 -24.10 -5.08
C ASN A 179 -5.08 -25.42 -5.24
N GLU A 180 -4.43 -26.47 -5.71
CA GLU A 180 -5.05 -27.81 -5.79
C GLU A 180 -5.44 -28.34 -4.41
N ILE A 181 -4.62 -28.16 -3.38
CA ILE A 181 -4.95 -28.56 -2.01
C ILE A 181 -6.12 -27.74 -1.48
N VAL A 182 -6.10 -26.43 -1.67
CA VAL A 182 -7.19 -25.53 -1.31
C VAL A 182 -8.50 -26.01 -1.97
N ALA A 183 -8.50 -26.25 -3.28
CA ALA A 183 -9.68 -26.64 -4.04
C ALA A 183 -10.25 -28.03 -3.67
N ARG A 184 -9.43 -28.93 -3.10
CA ARG A 184 -9.90 -30.22 -2.56
C ARG A 184 -10.71 -30.07 -1.27
N VAL A 185 -10.46 -29.01 -0.51
CA VAL A 185 -10.96 -28.85 0.86
C VAL A 185 -12.02 -27.76 0.94
N LEU A 186 -11.88 -26.69 0.14
CA LEU A 186 -12.64 -25.45 0.22
C LEU A 186 -13.22 -25.05 -1.15
N GLN A 187 -14.32 -24.33 -1.14
CA GLN A 187 -14.77 -23.56 -2.30
C GLN A 187 -14.00 -22.23 -2.34
N GLU A 188 -13.86 -21.61 -3.53
CA GLU A 188 -13.07 -20.38 -3.67
C GLU A 188 -13.63 -19.20 -2.85
N ASP A 189 -14.96 -19.15 -2.66
CA ASP A 189 -15.64 -18.14 -1.82
C ASP A 189 -15.39 -18.30 -0.31
N GLN A 190 -14.81 -19.43 0.10
CA GLN A 190 -14.37 -19.68 1.47
C GLN A 190 -12.94 -19.21 1.72
N VAL A 191 -12.15 -18.85 0.68
CA VAL A 191 -10.71 -18.62 0.75
C VAL A 191 -10.35 -17.15 0.61
N PHE A 192 -9.61 -16.64 1.58
CA PHE A 192 -9.16 -15.25 1.63
C PHE A 192 -7.64 -15.21 1.64
N ARG A 193 -7.01 -15.03 0.45
CA ARG A 193 -5.56 -14.92 0.32
C ARG A 193 -5.15 -13.47 0.58
N ILE A 194 -4.57 -13.23 1.75
CA ILE A 194 -4.22 -11.88 2.22
C ILE A 194 -2.96 -11.33 1.56
N ASP A 195 -3.11 -10.13 0.98
CA ASP A 195 -2.01 -9.20 0.76
C ASP A 195 -2.29 -7.91 1.53
N HIS A 196 -1.50 -7.64 2.57
CA HIS A 196 -1.69 -6.49 3.45
C HIS A 196 -1.55 -5.13 2.75
N PHE A 197 -0.98 -5.06 1.55
CA PHE A 197 -0.97 -3.83 0.74
C PHE A 197 -2.38 -3.43 0.33
N LEU A 198 -3.25 -4.39 0.03
CA LEU A 198 -4.64 -4.12 -0.35
C LEU A 198 -5.49 -3.63 0.83
N GLY A 199 -5.07 -3.90 2.06
CA GLY A 199 -5.69 -3.35 3.27
C GLY A 199 -5.36 -1.89 3.55
N LYS A 200 -4.42 -1.27 2.79
CA LYS A 200 -4.05 0.14 2.98
C LYS A 200 -5.06 1.07 2.32
N GLU A 201 -5.56 2.06 3.06
CA GLU A 201 -6.49 3.08 2.57
C GLU A 201 -5.99 3.76 1.29
N THR A 202 -4.70 4.06 1.23
CA THR A 202 -4.07 4.71 0.07
C THR A 202 -4.05 3.82 -1.18
N VAL A 203 -3.99 2.50 -1.03
CA VAL A 203 -4.10 1.56 -2.15
C VAL A 203 -5.55 1.47 -2.63
N GLN A 204 -6.50 1.38 -1.71
CA GLN A 204 -7.94 1.39 -2.04
C GLN A 204 -8.35 2.71 -2.69
N ASN A 205 -7.77 3.82 -2.24
CA ASN A 205 -8.02 5.14 -2.82
C ASN A 205 -7.64 5.25 -4.31
N ILE A 206 -6.77 4.38 -4.83
CA ILE A 206 -6.47 4.34 -6.28
C ILE A 206 -7.76 4.18 -7.09
N LEU A 207 -8.67 3.32 -6.64
CA LEU A 207 -9.95 3.08 -7.31
C LEU A 207 -10.87 4.30 -7.23
N ALA A 208 -11.00 4.90 -6.04
CA ALA A 208 -11.78 6.12 -5.86
C ALA A 208 -11.21 7.28 -6.68
N PHE A 209 -9.87 7.46 -6.64
CA PHE A 209 -9.19 8.49 -7.40
C PHE A 209 -9.42 8.35 -8.91
N ARG A 210 -9.31 7.14 -9.45
CA ARG A 210 -9.50 6.88 -10.87
C ARG A 210 -10.96 6.97 -11.29
N PHE A 211 -11.85 6.29 -10.59
CA PHE A 211 -13.20 6.00 -11.09
C PHE A 211 -14.29 6.93 -10.55
N ALA A 212 -14.04 7.66 -9.47
CA ALA A 212 -14.96 8.70 -9.00
C ALA A 212 -14.67 10.10 -9.60
N ASN A 213 -13.56 10.27 -10.31
CA ASN A 213 -13.13 11.55 -10.85
C ASN A 213 -13.02 11.53 -12.37
N GLY A 214 -13.99 12.12 -13.07
CA GLY A 214 -14.02 12.19 -14.54
C GLY A 214 -12.85 12.94 -15.19
N LEU A 215 -11.99 13.58 -14.40
CA LEU A 215 -10.80 14.29 -14.89
C LEU A 215 -9.67 13.32 -15.26
N PHE A 216 -9.47 12.24 -14.49
CA PHE A 216 -8.28 11.41 -14.61
C PHE A 216 -8.48 10.23 -15.56
N GLU A 217 -9.58 9.51 -15.50
CA GLU A 217 -9.79 8.30 -16.30
C GLU A 217 -9.68 8.50 -17.83
N PRO A 218 -10.16 9.62 -18.43
CA PRO A 218 -9.97 9.87 -19.87
C PRO A 218 -8.52 10.00 -20.31
N VAL A 219 -7.60 10.37 -19.41
CA VAL A 219 -6.16 10.50 -19.70
C VAL A 219 -5.35 9.30 -19.20
N TRP A 220 -6.01 8.29 -18.63
CA TRP A 220 -5.38 7.11 -18.03
C TRP A 220 -5.15 5.99 -19.05
N ASN A 221 -4.38 6.30 -20.09
CA ASN A 221 -4.16 5.38 -21.20
C ASN A 221 -2.86 5.69 -21.98
N ARG A 222 -2.52 4.80 -22.90
CA ARG A 222 -1.34 4.87 -23.78
C ARG A 222 -1.22 6.17 -24.61
N ASP A 223 -2.30 6.89 -24.84
CA ASP A 223 -2.24 8.11 -25.64
C ASP A 223 -1.67 9.28 -24.84
N ARG A 224 -1.80 9.26 -23.52
CA ARG A 224 -1.38 10.32 -22.61
C ARG A 224 -0.24 9.93 -21.69
N ILE A 225 -0.14 8.66 -21.28
CA ILE A 225 0.88 8.18 -20.36
C ILE A 225 2.12 7.75 -21.15
N ASP A 226 3.27 8.23 -20.71
CA ASP A 226 4.59 7.88 -21.24
C ASP A 226 5.08 6.58 -20.59
N HIS A 227 5.15 6.55 -19.26
CA HIS A 227 5.44 5.33 -18.50
C HIS A 227 4.92 5.43 -17.07
N VAL A 228 4.91 4.28 -16.39
CA VAL A 228 4.56 4.18 -14.96
C VAL A 228 5.75 3.61 -14.18
N GLN A 229 6.06 4.18 -13.01
CA GLN A 229 7.05 3.66 -12.08
C GLN A 229 6.36 3.24 -10.78
N ILE A 230 6.57 2.00 -10.33
CA ILE A 230 6.10 1.50 -9.04
C ILE A 230 7.32 1.18 -8.19
N THR A 231 7.45 1.86 -7.06
CA THR A 231 8.58 1.71 -6.16
C THR A 231 8.11 1.26 -4.78
N ALA A 232 8.74 0.21 -4.22
CA ALA A 232 8.62 -0.18 -2.83
C ALA A 232 10.03 -0.30 -2.22
N ALA A 233 10.53 0.78 -1.66
CA ALA A 233 11.87 0.90 -1.10
C ALA A 233 11.85 0.81 0.43
N GLU A 234 12.74 0.01 1.00
CA GLU A 234 12.91 -0.18 2.44
C GLU A 234 14.30 0.27 2.89
N THR A 235 14.37 0.98 4.03
CA THR A 235 15.65 1.34 4.68
C THR A 235 16.17 0.26 5.61
N ILE A 236 15.31 -0.67 6.01
CA ILE A 236 15.67 -1.80 6.88
C ILE A 236 16.35 -2.92 6.08
N GLY A 237 17.18 -3.71 6.76
CA GLY A 237 17.80 -4.95 6.25
C GLY A 237 16.93 -6.17 6.53
N VAL A 238 17.58 -7.32 6.73
CA VAL A 238 16.89 -8.55 7.15
C VAL A 238 16.77 -8.69 8.67
N GLU A 239 17.56 -7.96 9.44
CA GLU A 239 17.44 -7.74 10.89
C GLU A 239 17.19 -9.02 11.70
N GLY A 240 18.12 -9.98 11.64
CA GLY A 240 18.03 -11.26 12.35
C GLY A 240 17.06 -12.27 11.73
N ARG A 241 16.43 -11.95 10.59
CA ARG A 241 15.56 -12.87 9.82
C ARG A 241 16.27 -13.45 8.60
N GLY A 242 17.61 -13.43 8.56
CA GLY A 242 18.41 -13.93 7.43
C GLY A 242 18.04 -15.34 7.03
N ARG A 243 17.96 -16.28 7.99
CA ARG A 243 17.55 -17.67 7.74
C ARG A 243 16.19 -17.82 7.02
N PHE A 244 15.25 -16.89 7.25
CA PHE A 244 13.95 -16.90 6.61
C PHE A 244 13.98 -16.20 5.24
N TYR A 245 14.75 -15.11 5.13
CA TYR A 245 14.80 -14.29 3.93
C TYR A 245 15.68 -14.90 2.84
N ASP A 246 16.79 -15.54 3.21
CA ASP A 246 17.79 -16.05 2.28
C ASP A 246 17.22 -17.06 1.25
N PRO A 247 16.37 -18.03 1.62
CA PRO A 247 15.72 -18.90 0.64
C PRO A 247 14.61 -18.20 -0.19
N THR A 248 14.17 -17.01 0.21
CA THR A 248 13.05 -16.30 -0.44
C THR A 248 13.56 -15.27 -1.45
N GLY A 249 14.37 -14.33 -1.02
CA GLY A 249 14.84 -13.19 -1.82
C GLY A 249 13.78 -12.13 -2.09
N CYS A 250 14.25 -11.01 -2.64
CA CYS A 250 13.43 -9.83 -2.90
C CYS A 250 12.36 -10.07 -3.97
N LEU A 251 12.69 -10.83 -5.01
CA LEU A 251 11.76 -11.13 -6.11
C LEU A 251 10.51 -11.85 -5.59
N ARG A 252 10.72 -12.95 -4.85
CA ARG A 252 9.60 -13.77 -4.34
C ARG A 252 8.83 -13.09 -3.24
N ASP A 253 9.51 -12.32 -2.37
CA ASP A 253 8.87 -11.66 -1.23
C ASP A 253 7.95 -10.52 -1.66
N MET A 254 8.33 -9.75 -2.68
CA MET A 254 7.70 -8.47 -2.99
C MET A 254 6.95 -8.44 -4.32
N VAL A 255 7.44 -9.13 -5.35
CA VAL A 255 6.97 -8.88 -6.72
C VAL A 255 5.65 -9.57 -7.05
N PRO A 256 5.50 -10.91 -6.97
CA PRO A 256 4.26 -11.61 -7.31
C PRO A 256 3.11 -11.30 -6.34
N ASN A 257 3.42 -10.65 -5.24
CA ASN A 257 2.46 -10.21 -4.24
C ASN A 257 2.22 -8.69 -4.39
N HIS A 258 2.83 -7.89 -3.54
CA HIS A 258 2.58 -6.47 -3.36
C HIS A 258 2.68 -5.63 -4.64
N LEU A 259 3.78 -5.78 -5.41
CA LEU A 259 3.99 -4.93 -6.58
C LEU A 259 3.00 -5.24 -7.70
N PHE A 260 2.64 -6.52 -7.89
CA PHE A 260 1.66 -6.88 -8.90
C PHE A 260 0.22 -6.53 -8.48
N GLN A 261 -0.08 -6.45 -7.18
CA GLN A 261 -1.36 -5.89 -6.74
C GLN A 261 -1.43 -4.38 -7.03
N LEU A 262 -0.36 -3.62 -6.76
CA LEU A 262 -0.32 -2.20 -7.14
C LEU A 262 -0.42 -2.01 -8.66
N LEU A 263 0.27 -2.85 -9.44
CA LEU A 263 0.16 -2.87 -10.90
C LEU A 263 -1.28 -3.14 -11.35
N ALA A 264 -1.94 -4.14 -10.79
CA ALA A 264 -3.31 -4.49 -11.14
C ALA A 264 -4.29 -3.34 -10.85
N MET A 265 -4.19 -2.70 -9.67
CA MET A 265 -5.04 -1.56 -9.29
C MET A 265 -4.85 -0.34 -10.21
N ILE A 266 -3.64 -0.11 -10.69
CA ILE A 266 -3.34 1.01 -11.61
C ILE A 266 -3.77 0.70 -13.04
N ALA A 267 -3.60 -0.55 -13.49
CA ALA A 267 -3.74 -0.90 -14.89
C ALA A 267 -5.12 -1.46 -15.28
N MET A 268 -5.95 -1.86 -14.30
CA MET A 268 -7.27 -2.45 -14.58
C MET A 268 -8.22 -1.50 -15.31
N GLU A 269 -9.13 -2.06 -16.10
CA GLU A 269 -10.27 -1.34 -16.65
C GLU A 269 -11.29 -1.02 -15.55
N PRO A 270 -12.11 0.05 -15.71
CA PRO A 270 -13.20 0.33 -14.78
C PRO A 270 -14.11 -0.89 -14.63
N PRO A 271 -14.38 -1.35 -13.40
CA PRO A 271 -15.33 -2.42 -13.18
C PRO A 271 -16.76 -1.91 -13.44
N ALA A 272 -17.64 -2.78 -13.96
CA ALA A 272 -19.04 -2.42 -14.19
C ALA A 272 -19.81 -2.14 -12.88
N ALA A 273 -19.35 -2.72 -11.77
CA ALA A 273 -19.83 -2.50 -10.41
C ALA A 273 -18.70 -2.77 -9.41
N PHE A 274 -18.78 -2.18 -8.23
CA PHE A 274 -17.84 -2.48 -7.14
C PHE A 274 -18.26 -3.75 -6.39
N THR A 275 -18.45 -4.86 -7.12
CA THR A 275 -18.66 -6.19 -6.53
C THR A 275 -17.34 -6.97 -6.54
N THR A 276 -17.25 -7.96 -5.66
CA THR A 276 -16.09 -8.85 -5.55
C THR A 276 -15.70 -9.47 -6.89
N GLU A 277 -16.67 -10.04 -7.61
CA GLU A 277 -16.44 -10.74 -8.87
C GLU A 277 -15.94 -9.78 -9.97
N ALA A 278 -16.51 -8.58 -10.03
CA ALA A 278 -16.09 -7.57 -10.99
C ALA A 278 -14.67 -7.08 -10.70
N MET A 279 -14.33 -6.88 -9.43
CA MET A 279 -13.00 -6.45 -9.00
C MET A 279 -11.95 -7.54 -9.25
N HIS A 280 -12.22 -8.79 -8.90
CA HIS A 280 -11.32 -9.92 -9.16
C HIS A 280 -11.06 -10.08 -10.65
N ARG A 281 -12.12 -10.11 -11.47
CA ARG A 281 -12.00 -10.24 -12.92
C ARG A 281 -11.10 -9.16 -13.51
N ARG A 282 -11.32 -7.89 -13.18
CA ARG A 282 -10.53 -6.79 -13.72
C ARG A 282 -9.07 -6.82 -13.32
N ARG A 283 -8.76 -7.22 -12.11
CA ARG A 283 -7.37 -7.40 -11.66
C ARG A 283 -6.71 -8.61 -12.32
N ALA A 284 -7.42 -9.73 -12.41
CA ALA A 284 -6.93 -10.95 -13.06
C ALA A 284 -6.62 -10.70 -14.55
N GLU A 285 -7.49 -9.98 -15.28
CA GLU A 285 -7.26 -9.57 -16.68
C GLU A 285 -5.94 -8.82 -16.87
N VAL A 286 -5.55 -7.97 -15.91
CA VAL A 286 -4.24 -7.28 -15.96
C VAL A 286 -3.10 -8.27 -15.82
N ILE A 287 -3.16 -9.14 -14.80
CA ILE A 287 -2.08 -10.12 -14.53
C ILE A 287 -1.95 -11.11 -15.70
N GLU A 288 -3.05 -11.50 -16.32
CA GLU A 288 -3.04 -12.33 -17.53
C GLU A 288 -2.38 -11.64 -18.71
N ALA A 289 -2.63 -10.34 -18.88
CA ALA A 289 -2.10 -9.53 -19.98
C ALA A 289 -0.62 -9.13 -19.79
N VAL A 290 -0.02 -9.34 -18.61
CA VAL A 290 1.41 -9.08 -18.42
C VAL A 290 2.24 -10.17 -19.10
N ARG A 291 3.17 -9.74 -19.95
CA ARG A 291 4.14 -10.67 -20.58
C ARG A 291 5.06 -11.28 -19.55
N PRO A 292 5.38 -12.59 -19.67
CA PRO A 292 6.46 -13.19 -18.87
C PRO A 292 7.75 -12.38 -19.04
N LEU A 293 8.46 -12.18 -17.93
CA LEU A 293 9.70 -11.42 -17.91
C LEU A 293 10.82 -12.13 -18.67
N LYS A 294 11.70 -11.33 -19.27
CA LYS A 294 12.92 -11.80 -19.87
C LYS A 294 14.12 -11.34 -19.05
N PRO A 295 15.26 -12.09 -19.05
CA PRO A 295 16.45 -11.71 -18.29
C PRO A 295 16.95 -10.28 -18.58
N GLU A 296 16.86 -9.82 -19.83
CA GLU A 296 17.27 -8.47 -20.24
C GLU A 296 16.37 -7.34 -19.68
N ASP A 297 15.16 -7.66 -19.23
CA ASP A 297 14.21 -6.72 -18.65
C ASP A 297 14.28 -6.68 -17.12
N VAL A 298 15.23 -7.39 -16.47
CA VAL A 298 15.33 -7.50 -15.01
C VAL A 298 16.75 -7.29 -14.52
N VAL A 299 16.87 -6.50 -13.47
CA VAL A 299 18.13 -6.28 -12.74
C VAL A 299 17.97 -6.77 -11.31
N ARG A 300 18.91 -7.59 -10.83
CA ARG A 300 18.99 -8.01 -9.42
C ARG A 300 20.16 -7.36 -8.70
N GLY A 301 20.05 -7.19 -7.40
CA GLY A 301 21.10 -6.61 -6.59
C GLY A 301 21.14 -7.18 -5.18
N GLN A 302 22.32 -7.07 -4.54
CA GLN A 302 22.52 -7.40 -3.14
C GLN A 302 23.29 -6.26 -2.48
N TYR A 303 22.87 -5.81 -1.28
CA TYR A 303 23.54 -4.70 -0.61
C TYR A 303 24.87 -5.09 0.03
N ALA A 304 25.88 -4.25 -0.21
CA ALA A 304 27.11 -4.19 0.53
C ALA A 304 26.96 -3.32 1.79
N ALA A 305 27.93 -3.35 2.69
CA ALA A 305 28.03 -2.42 3.79
C ALA A 305 27.93 -0.96 3.31
N GLY A 306 27.37 -0.09 4.14
CA GLY A 306 27.19 1.33 3.81
C GLY A 306 26.67 2.14 4.99
N ALA A 307 25.96 3.23 4.72
CA ALA A 307 25.41 4.07 5.78
C ALA A 307 23.99 4.57 5.46
N ILE A 308 23.08 4.46 6.43
CA ILE A 308 21.72 5.00 6.37
C ILE A 308 21.59 6.07 7.44
N ASN A 309 21.16 7.28 7.06
CA ASN A 309 21.06 8.43 7.98
C ASN A 309 22.38 8.69 8.77
N ARG A 310 23.54 8.45 8.14
CA ARG A 310 24.88 8.55 8.71
C ARG A 310 25.23 7.46 9.76
N VAL A 311 24.41 6.44 9.90
CA VAL A 311 24.69 5.27 10.74
C VAL A 311 25.21 4.16 9.84
N ALA A 312 26.38 3.62 10.17
CA ALA A 312 26.97 2.49 9.46
C ALA A 312 26.07 1.24 9.62
N VAL A 313 25.87 0.50 8.55
CA VAL A 313 25.09 -0.72 8.53
C VAL A 313 25.86 -1.82 7.77
N PRO A 314 25.73 -3.10 8.18
CA PRO A 314 26.43 -4.20 7.54
C PRO A 314 25.92 -4.46 6.11
N GLY A 315 26.73 -5.17 5.33
CA GLY A 315 26.32 -5.81 4.09
C GLY A 315 25.44 -7.02 4.32
N TYR A 316 24.75 -7.48 3.29
CA TYR A 316 23.81 -8.61 3.41
C TYR A 316 24.46 -9.88 3.94
N ARG A 317 25.64 -10.23 3.43
CA ARG A 317 26.41 -11.41 3.85
C ARG A 317 27.05 -11.27 5.23
N GLU A 318 27.01 -10.08 5.82
CA GLU A 318 27.46 -9.77 7.17
C GLU A 318 26.31 -9.76 8.19
N GLU A 319 25.04 -9.89 7.74
CA GLU A 319 23.88 -9.94 8.62
C GLU A 319 23.79 -11.31 9.30
N ASP A 320 23.28 -11.34 10.55
CA ASP A 320 23.10 -12.58 11.31
C ASP A 320 22.31 -13.63 10.54
N THR A 321 22.78 -14.87 10.57
CA THR A 321 22.12 -16.05 9.96
C THR A 321 22.04 -16.04 8.43
N VAL A 322 22.76 -15.15 7.75
CA VAL A 322 22.95 -15.17 6.29
C VAL A 322 24.24 -15.91 5.96
N PRO A 323 24.25 -16.81 4.96
CA PRO A 323 25.50 -17.43 4.48
C PRO A 323 26.45 -16.39 3.87
N GLU A 324 27.76 -16.54 4.13
CA GLU A 324 28.78 -15.60 3.61
C GLU A 324 28.90 -15.62 2.07
N ASP A 325 28.48 -16.73 1.44
CA ASP A 325 28.46 -16.92 -0.01
C ASP A 325 27.06 -16.76 -0.64
N SER A 326 26.08 -16.24 0.12
CA SER A 326 24.71 -16.10 -0.36
C SER A 326 24.59 -15.35 -1.69
N ASN A 327 23.85 -15.93 -2.63
CA ASN A 327 23.48 -15.36 -3.92
C ASN A 327 22.04 -14.82 -3.95
N THR A 328 21.43 -14.61 -2.79
CA THR A 328 20.07 -14.12 -2.68
C THR A 328 20.03 -12.61 -2.95
N GLU A 329 19.14 -12.22 -3.84
CA GLU A 329 18.93 -10.83 -4.17
C GLU A 329 18.13 -10.09 -3.07
N THR A 330 18.58 -8.88 -2.76
CA THR A 330 17.93 -7.97 -1.82
C THR A 330 17.34 -6.73 -2.52
N TYR A 331 17.48 -6.68 -3.84
CA TYR A 331 16.96 -5.65 -4.72
C TYR A 331 16.58 -6.26 -6.07
N VAL A 332 15.46 -5.80 -6.61
CA VAL A 332 15.03 -6.12 -7.97
C VAL A 332 14.46 -4.87 -8.64
N ALA A 333 14.86 -4.63 -9.88
CA ALA A 333 14.21 -3.69 -10.78
C ALA A 333 13.82 -4.40 -12.08
N MET A 334 12.66 -4.05 -12.64
CA MET A 334 12.17 -4.69 -13.85
C MET A 334 11.35 -3.76 -14.72
N LYS A 335 11.29 -4.09 -16.00
CA LYS A 335 10.42 -3.48 -16.98
C LYS A 335 9.37 -4.49 -17.42
N LEU A 336 8.11 -4.12 -17.30
CA LEU A 336 6.95 -4.93 -17.70
C LEU A 336 6.20 -4.29 -18.86
N GLN A 337 5.48 -5.11 -19.60
CA GLN A 337 4.52 -4.69 -20.61
C GLN A 337 3.17 -5.35 -20.34
N VAL A 338 2.11 -4.56 -20.45
CA VAL A 338 0.71 -5.01 -20.27
C VAL A 338 0.02 -4.95 -21.64
N ASP A 339 -0.30 -6.12 -22.20
CA ASP A 339 -0.84 -6.26 -23.56
C ASP A 339 -2.35 -6.05 -23.60
N THR A 340 -2.78 -4.84 -23.30
CA THR A 340 -4.17 -4.39 -23.46
C THR A 340 -4.24 -3.16 -24.38
N TRP A 341 -5.42 -2.86 -24.91
CA TRP A 341 -5.62 -1.64 -25.71
C TRP A 341 -5.21 -0.38 -24.96
N ARG A 342 -5.46 -0.33 -23.67
CA ARG A 342 -5.13 0.81 -22.80
C ARG A 342 -3.64 1.01 -22.65
N TRP A 343 -2.85 -0.07 -22.58
CA TRP A 343 -1.46 -0.02 -22.15
C TRP A 343 -0.43 -0.44 -23.20
N ALA A 344 -0.86 -0.92 -24.37
CA ALA A 344 0.06 -1.36 -25.40
C ALA A 344 1.11 -0.29 -25.74
N GLY A 345 2.40 -0.63 -25.52
CA GLY A 345 3.53 0.27 -25.75
C GLY A 345 3.88 1.21 -24.58
N VAL A 346 3.15 1.18 -23.46
CA VAL A 346 3.50 1.90 -22.22
C VAL A 346 4.32 0.97 -21.33
N PRO A 347 5.59 1.27 -21.02
CA PRO A 347 6.37 0.48 -20.10
C PRO A 347 5.98 0.75 -18.65
N PHE A 348 5.95 -0.32 -17.85
CA PHE A 348 5.83 -0.26 -16.41
C PHE A 348 7.16 -0.65 -15.79
N TYR A 349 7.77 0.27 -15.04
CA TYR A 349 9.02 0.02 -14.32
C TYR A 349 8.73 -0.22 -12.86
N LEU A 350 9.09 -1.39 -12.35
CA LEU A 350 8.91 -1.76 -10.95
C LEU A 350 10.27 -1.89 -10.29
N ARG A 351 10.42 -1.40 -9.07
CA ARG A 351 11.60 -1.67 -8.24
C ARG A 351 11.23 -1.84 -6.78
N THR A 352 11.99 -2.71 -6.14
CA THR A 352 11.93 -2.92 -4.70
C THR A 352 13.30 -3.33 -4.17
N GLY A 353 13.58 -3.04 -2.91
CA GLY A 353 14.85 -3.44 -2.29
C GLY A 353 14.98 -3.01 -0.85
N LYS A 354 15.93 -3.65 -0.17
CA LYS A 354 16.31 -3.40 1.22
C LYS A 354 17.53 -2.49 1.33
N ARG A 355 17.73 -1.86 2.49
CA ARG A 355 18.85 -0.93 2.76
C ARG A 355 18.97 0.19 1.71
N LEU A 356 17.86 0.61 1.13
CA LEU A 356 17.81 1.76 0.23
C LEU A 356 17.84 3.08 1.04
N ARG A 357 18.13 4.18 0.34
CA ARG A 357 18.29 5.52 0.94
C ARG A 357 17.10 6.01 1.74
N GLU A 358 15.88 5.71 1.26
CA GLU A 358 14.63 6.21 1.84
C GLU A 358 13.59 5.09 1.83
N ARG A 359 12.79 5.03 2.90
CA ARG A 359 11.59 4.19 2.90
C ARG A 359 10.50 4.92 2.12
N THR A 360 10.05 4.34 1.02
CA THR A 360 8.93 4.89 0.24
C THR A 360 8.23 3.80 -0.56
N THR A 361 6.91 3.85 -0.57
CA THR A 361 6.10 3.13 -1.54
C THR A 361 5.30 4.16 -2.31
N GLU A 362 5.54 4.24 -3.61
CA GLU A 362 4.85 5.19 -4.48
C GLU A 362 4.57 4.60 -5.86
N ILE A 363 3.54 5.15 -6.51
CA ILE A 363 3.26 4.93 -7.91
C ILE A 363 3.37 6.28 -8.61
N ALA A 364 4.31 6.41 -9.53
CA ALA A 364 4.57 7.64 -10.26
C ALA A 364 4.23 7.45 -11.74
N ILE A 365 3.34 8.27 -12.24
CA ILE A 365 2.84 8.23 -13.61
C ILE A 365 3.39 9.44 -14.33
N ARG A 366 4.18 9.21 -15.36
CA ARG A 366 4.69 10.26 -16.25
C ARG A 366 3.79 10.42 -17.44
N PHE A 367 3.36 11.63 -17.69
CA PHE A 367 2.60 11.96 -18.89
C PHE A 367 3.53 12.25 -20.07
N LYS A 368 3.03 11.99 -21.26
CA LYS A 368 3.70 12.39 -22.51
C LYS A 368 3.80 13.91 -22.57
N PRO A 369 4.89 14.44 -23.11
CA PRO A 369 5.03 15.89 -23.27
C PRO A 369 3.95 16.46 -24.20
N ALA A 370 3.68 17.74 -24.07
CA ALA A 370 2.78 18.44 -24.99
C ALA A 370 3.25 18.25 -26.44
N PRO A 371 2.38 17.85 -27.38
CA PRO A 371 2.76 17.51 -28.75
C PRO A 371 3.28 18.72 -29.54
N LEU A 372 2.89 19.91 -29.12
CA LEU A 372 3.34 21.18 -29.67
C LEU A 372 3.75 22.10 -28.53
N ALA A 373 4.94 22.66 -28.65
CA ALA A 373 5.47 23.64 -27.72
C ALA A 373 5.38 25.05 -28.32
N PRO A 374 4.31 25.83 -28.08
CA PRO A 374 4.15 27.17 -28.67
C PRO A 374 5.22 28.17 -28.20
N PHE A 375 5.95 27.84 -27.14
CA PHE A 375 7.00 28.68 -26.57
C PHE A 375 8.42 28.37 -27.07
N ARG A 376 8.57 27.65 -28.21
CA ARG A 376 9.87 27.24 -28.76
C ARG A 376 10.80 28.40 -29.12
N SER A 377 10.25 29.57 -29.41
CA SER A 377 11.00 30.78 -29.75
C SER A 377 11.42 31.62 -28.54
N THR A 378 11.06 31.22 -27.34
CA THR A 378 11.46 31.88 -26.09
C THR A 378 12.57 31.07 -25.42
N GLU A 379 13.44 31.71 -24.65
CA GLU A 379 14.49 31.06 -23.84
C GLU A 379 13.88 30.19 -22.70
N VAL A 380 12.90 29.37 -23.04
CA VAL A 380 12.30 28.41 -22.13
C VAL A 380 13.20 27.19 -22.15
N GLY A 381 14.01 27.02 -21.12
CA GLY A 381 14.84 25.83 -20.96
C GLY A 381 13.97 24.58 -20.75
N GLY A 382 13.56 23.95 -21.83
CA GLY A 382 12.87 22.67 -21.88
C GLY A 382 11.58 22.58 -21.04
N TYR A 383 10.60 21.81 -21.50
CA TYR A 383 9.43 21.46 -20.68
C TYR A 383 9.82 20.36 -19.72
N GLY A 384 9.52 20.55 -18.43
CA GLY A 384 9.58 19.48 -17.44
C GLY A 384 8.51 18.43 -17.73
N PRO A 385 8.71 17.16 -17.35
CA PRO A 385 7.66 16.16 -17.44
C PRO A 385 6.56 16.43 -16.42
N ASP A 386 5.30 16.26 -16.83
CA ASP A 386 4.18 16.22 -15.91
C ASP A 386 4.15 14.87 -15.18
N TRP A 387 4.00 14.92 -13.86
CA TRP A 387 3.93 13.73 -13.03
C TRP A 387 2.71 13.74 -12.14
N LEU A 388 2.02 12.61 -12.10
CA LEU A 388 1.08 12.28 -11.05
C LEU A 388 1.70 11.21 -10.16
N VAL A 389 1.79 11.46 -8.86
CA VAL A 389 2.41 10.55 -7.89
C VAL A 389 1.42 10.20 -6.81
N LEU A 390 1.12 8.92 -6.67
CA LEU A 390 0.33 8.36 -5.59
C LEU A 390 1.30 7.84 -4.54
N GLN A 391 1.37 8.51 -3.41
CA GLN A 391 2.23 8.14 -2.28
C GLN A 391 1.46 7.23 -1.33
N ILE A 392 1.89 5.97 -1.25
CA ILE A 392 1.24 4.93 -0.44
C ILE A 392 1.74 4.98 1.01
N GLN A 393 3.07 5.14 1.20
CA GLN A 393 3.70 5.29 2.52
C GLN A 393 5.11 5.89 2.38
N PRO A 394 5.67 6.54 3.43
CA PRO A 394 5.08 6.82 4.74
C PRO A 394 4.17 8.05 4.76
N ASP A 395 4.32 8.97 3.82
CA ASP A 395 3.57 10.23 3.71
C ASP A 395 2.43 10.06 2.70
N GLU A 396 1.33 9.51 3.15
CA GLU A 396 0.15 9.19 2.34
C GLU A 396 -0.44 10.41 1.64
N GLY A 397 -0.60 10.32 0.30
CA GLY A 397 -1.11 11.45 -0.45
C GLY A 397 -1.01 11.33 -1.96
N ILE A 398 -1.34 12.41 -2.65
CA ILE A 398 -1.30 12.54 -4.11
C ILE A 398 -0.61 13.84 -4.46
N SER A 399 0.32 13.80 -5.41
CA SER A 399 1.01 14.99 -5.91
C SER A 399 0.86 15.09 -7.42
N LEU A 400 0.52 16.27 -7.92
CA LEU A 400 0.54 16.60 -9.35
C LEU A 400 1.63 17.65 -9.60
N GLN A 401 2.58 17.33 -10.46
CA GLN A 401 3.64 18.23 -10.90
C GLN A 401 3.39 18.66 -12.35
N PHE A 402 3.49 19.98 -12.62
CA PHE A 402 3.32 20.56 -13.96
C PHE A 402 4.05 21.90 -14.04
N ASP A 403 4.22 22.42 -15.25
CA ASP A 403 4.91 23.68 -15.47
C ASP A 403 3.96 24.89 -15.44
N VAL A 404 4.41 25.99 -14.81
CA VAL A 404 3.73 27.29 -14.81
C VAL A 404 4.67 28.39 -15.27
N LYS A 405 4.09 29.47 -15.81
CA LYS A 405 4.87 30.68 -16.11
C LYS A 405 5.39 31.32 -14.82
N ARG A 406 6.68 31.60 -14.75
CA ARG A 406 7.26 32.43 -13.66
C ARG A 406 6.69 33.84 -13.71
N PRO A 407 6.42 34.49 -12.57
CA PRO A 407 6.13 35.92 -12.53
C PRO A 407 7.27 36.73 -13.13
N GLY A 408 6.92 37.74 -13.91
CA GLY A 408 7.91 38.63 -14.58
C GLY A 408 7.54 38.91 -16.04
N PRO A 409 8.26 39.84 -16.70
CA PRO A 409 7.96 40.28 -18.07
C PRO A 409 8.30 39.22 -19.12
N GLN A 410 9.27 38.35 -18.84
CA GLN A 410 9.67 37.28 -19.76
C GLN A 410 8.83 36.02 -19.58
N VAL A 411 8.66 35.27 -20.67
CA VAL A 411 8.06 33.95 -20.60
C VAL A 411 9.11 32.92 -20.18
N ALA A 412 9.14 32.61 -18.91
CA ALA A 412 9.98 31.55 -18.37
C ALA A 412 9.10 30.56 -17.59
N LEU A 413 9.30 29.25 -17.80
CA LEU A 413 8.54 28.20 -17.12
C LEU A 413 9.28 27.71 -15.87
N ALA A 414 8.54 27.19 -14.93
CA ALA A 414 9.06 26.51 -13.75
C ALA A 414 8.11 25.39 -13.30
N PRO A 415 8.67 24.23 -12.91
CA PRO A 415 7.85 23.17 -12.33
C PRO A 415 7.29 23.59 -10.98
N VAL A 416 6.01 23.34 -10.79
CA VAL A 416 5.29 23.48 -9.51
C VAL A 416 4.64 22.17 -9.16
N ARG A 417 4.24 22.03 -7.87
CA ARG A 417 3.60 20.83 -7.37
C ARG A 417 2.38 21.19 -6.54
N MET A 418 1.27 20.53 -6.81
CA MET A 418 0.07 20.52 -6.00
C MET A 418 0.08 19.22 -5.18
N ASP A 419 -0.02 19.35 -3.86
CA ASP A 419 0.02 18.22 -2.93
C ASP A 419 -1.30 18.11 -2.17
N PHE A 420 -1.89 16.93 -2.20
CA PHE A 420 -2.88 16.47 -1.25
C PHE A 420 -2.21 15.48 -0.28
N ARG A 421 -2.47 15.61 1.01
CA ARG A 421 -2.01 14.67 2.04
C ARG A 421 -3.18 14.30 2.94
N TYR A 422 -3.34 13.01 3.20
CA TYR A 422 -4.43 12.52 4.04
C TYR A 422 -4.47 13.19 5.40
N ARG A 423 -3.33 13.34 6.06
CA ARG A 423 -3.20 13.95 7.40
C ARG A 423 -3.64 15.41 7.48
N ASP A 424 -3.69 16.13 6.35
CA ASP A 424 -4.08 17.54 6.32
C ASP A 424 -5.62 17.70 6.24
N TRP A 425 -6.34 16.63 5.87
CA TRP A 425 -7.78 16.63 5.62
C TRP A 425 -8.58 15.70 6.52
N PHE A 426 -7.96 14.62 7.00
CA PHE A 426 -8.63 13.59 7.78
C PHE A 426 -7.92 13.40 9.12
N PRO A 427 -8.68 13.08 10.20
CA PRO A 427 -8.09 12.68 11.47
C PRO A 427 -7.15 11.51 11.29
N LYS A 428 -6.08 11.46 12.07
CA LYS A 428 -5.18 10.32 12.07
C LYS A 428 -5.92 9.11 12.64
N GLU A 429 -6.13 8.11 11.82
CA GLU A 429 -6.58 6.80 12.26
C GLU A 429 -5.37 5.89 12.47
N TYR A 430 -5.34 5.24 13.61
CA TYR A 430 -4.28 4.29 13.97
C TYR A 430 -4.72 2.88 13.56
N THR A 431 -4.32 2.46 12.37
CA THR A 431 -4.60 1.12 11.85
C THR A 431 -3.30 0.37 11.57
N VAL A 432 -3.32 -0.95 11.70
CA VAL A 432 -2.21 -1.83 11.31
C VAL A 432 -2.37 -2.36 9.88
N GLY A 433 -3.47 -1.97 9.19
CA GLY A 433 -3.77 -2.40 7.81
C GLY A 433 -4.44 -3.78 7.71
N TYR A 434 -4.71 -4.43 8.84
CA TYR A 434 -5.42 -5.72 8.89
C TYR A 434 -6.89 -5.59 9.32
N GLU A 435 -7.29 -4.45 9.87
CA GLU A 435 -8.65 -4.21 10.36
C GLU A 435 -9.69 -4.41 9.24
N GLN A 436 -9.48 -3.74 8.11
CA GLN A 436 -10.39 -3.85 6.97
C GLN A 436 -10.40 -5.27 6.41
N LEU A 437 -9.23 -5.89 6.24
CA LEU A 437 -9.13 -7.25 5.71
C LEU A 437 -9.84 -8.29 6.61
N LEU A 438 -9.66 -8.21 7.93
CA LEU A 438 -10.37 -9.09 8.86
C LEU A 438 -11.88 -8.85 8.86
N ARG A 439 -12.31 -7.59 8.78
CA ARG A 439 -13.71 -7.23 8.66
C ARG A 439 -14.33 -7.78 7.38
N ASP A 440 -13.64 -7.62 6.24
CA ASP A 440 -14.08 -8.12 4.95
C ASP A 440 -14.19 -9.65 4.96
N CYS A 441 -13.22 -10.36 5.56
CA CYS A 441 -13.31 -11.81 5.74
C CYS A 441 -14.54 -12.21 6.56
N MET A 442 -14.84 -11.52 7.66
CA MET A 442 -16.01 -11.79 8.49
C MET A 442 -17.32 -11.49 7.76
N ASN A 443 -17.34 -10.47 6.90
CA ASN A 443 -18.51 -10.13 6.08
C ASN A 443 -18.65 -11.00 4.81
N GLY A 444 -17.60 -11.68 4.36
CA GLY A 444 -17.57 -12.43 3.11
C GLY A 444 -17.27 -11.59 1.88
N GLU A 445 -16.67 -10.44 2.08
CA GLU A 445 -16.28 -9.51 1.02
C GLU A 445 -14.85 -9.81 0.58
N SER A 446 -14.65 -10.57 -0.50
CA SER A 446 -13.31 -10.95 -0.96
C SER A 446 -12.71 -10.02 -2.01
N GLY A 447 -13.32 -8.86 -2.29
CA GLY A 447 -12.88 -7.91 -3.32
C GLY A 447 -11.43 -7.40 -3.18
N LEU A 448 -10.86 -7.37 -1.97
CA LEU A 448 -9.48 -6.98 -1.67
C LEU A 448 -8.52 -8.17 -1.55
N PHE A 449 -8.93 -9.38 -1.89
CA PHE A 449 -8.09 -10.58 -1.78
C PHE A 449 -7.66 -11.07 -3.16
N GLN A 450 -6.72 -12.01 -3.19
CA GLN A 450 -6.27 -12.64 -4.41
C GLN A 450 -7.03 -13.94 -4.64
N ASP A 451 -7.40 -14.22 -5.90
CA ASP A 451 -7.89 -15.53 -6.30
C ASP A 451 -6.76 -16.45 -6.77
N ALA A 452 -7.08 -17.72 -7.01
CA ALA A 452 -6.13 -18.72 -7.47
C ALA A 452 -5.48 -18.34 -8.81
N ALA A 453 -6.25 -17.78 -9.75
CA ALA A 453 -5.76 -17.41 -11.07
C ALA A 453 -4.75 -16.25 -11.00
N MET A 454 -5.00 -15.24 -10.16
CA MET A 454 -4.07 -14.15 -9.93
C MET A 454 -2.74 -14.64 -9.35
N VAL A 455 -2.78 -15.55 -8.37
CA VAL A 455 -1.57 -16.11 -7.77
C VAL A 455 -0.75 -16.86 -8.82
N GLU A 456 -1.35 -17.78 -9.59
CA GLU A 456 -0.63 -18.53 -10.63
C GLU A 456 -0.13 -17.64 -11.76
N GLY A 457 -0.95 -16.67 -12.17
CA GLY A 457 -0.57 -15.67 -13.17
C GLY A 457 0.63 -14.84 -12.75
N ALA A 458 0.67 -14.42 -11.49
CA ALA A 458 1.79 -13.67 -10.91
C ALA A 458 3.10 -14.48 -10.94
N TRP A 459 3.05 -15.74 -10.56
CA TRP A 459 4.23 -16.63 -10.63
C TRP A 459 4.65 -16.90 -12.08
N ARG A 460 3.70 -17.09 -13.02
CA ARG A 460 3.99 -17.25 -14.45
C ARG A 460 4.83 -16.10 -15.02
N ILE A 461 4.59 -14.88 -14.57
CA ILE A 461 5.32 -13.71 -15.05
C ILE A 461 6.79 -13.76 -14.63
N VAL A 462 7.08 -14.16 -13.38
CA VAL A 462 8.44 -14.16 -12.82
C VAL A 462 9.19 -15.48 -12.99
N GLN A 463 8.53 -16.58 -13.31
CA GLN A 463 9.14 -17.91 -13.42
C GLN A 463 10.36 -17.96 -14.33
N PRO A 464 10.36 -17.35 -15.55
CA PRO A 464 11.54 -17.39 -16.41
C PRO A 464 12.77 -16.76 -15.78
N ILE A 465 12.59 -15.75 -14.91
CA ILE A 465 13.70 -15.10 -14.19
C ILE A 465 14.21 -16.00 -13.07
N LEU A 466 13.31 -16.64 -12.33
CA LEU A 466 13.71 -17.62 -11.30
C LEU A 466 14.54 -18.76 -11.89
N ASP A 467 14.16 -19.24 -13.08
CA ASP A 467 14.89 -20.31 -13.76
C ASP A 467 16.24 -19.83 -14.29
N ALA A 468 16.30 -18.65 -14.92
CA ALA A 468 17.54 -18.06 -15.40
C ALA A 468 18.55 -17.78 -14.26
N TRP A 469 18.07 -17.36 -13.09
CA TRP A 469 18.95 -17.02 -11.96
C TRP A 469 19.51 -18.23 -11.21
N LYS A 470 18.95 -19.42 -11.37
CA LYS A 470 19.51 -20.64 -10.78
C LYS A 470 20.92 -20.96 -11.29
N GLU A 471 21.16 -20.67 -12.57
CA GLU A 471 22.41 -21.02 -13.25
C GLU A 471 23.31 -19.81 -13.51
N ALA A 472 22.75 -18.60 -13.48
CA ALA A 472 23.50 -17.38 -13.79
C ALA A 472 24.38 -16.95 -12.61
N PRO A 473 25.69 -16.69 -12.82
CA PRO A 473 26.54 -16.09 -11.80
C PRO A 473 26.03 -14.72 -11.40
N SER A 474 26.31 -14.31 -10.16
CA SER A 474 26.00 -12.98 -9.66
C SER A 474 27.30 -12.20 -9.39
N ASP A 475 27.21 -10.88 -9.54
CA ASP A 475 28.24 -9.90 -9.19
C ASP A 475 28.04 -9.32 -7.76
N PHE A 476 27.44 -10.09 -6.89
CA PHE A 476 27.07 -9.69 -5.53
C PHE A 476 28.25 -9.60 -4.55
N PRO A 477 28.21 -8.60 -3.65
CA PRO A 477 27.25 -7.48 -3.54
C PRO A 477 27.55 -6.38 -4.57
N ASN A 478 26.50 -5.73 -5.12
CA ASN A 478 26.64 -4.77 -6.22
C ASN A 478 25.98 -3.40 -6.00
N TYR A 479 25.46 -3.12 -4.80
CA TYR A 479 25.09 -1.77 -4.41
C TYR A 479 25.36 -1.48 -2.92
N PRO A 480 25.85 -0.28 -2.55
CA PRO A 480 26.07 0.07 -1.15
C PRO A 480 24.74 0.36 -0.44
N ALA A 481 24.61 -0.06 0.82
CA ALA A 481 23.50 0.35 1.67
C ALA A 481 23.39 1.88 1.75
N GLY A 482 22.16 2.40 1.71
CA GLY A 482 21.90 3.84 1.66
C GLY A 482 21.94 4.46 0.25
N SER A 483 22.15 3.66 -0.80
CA SER A 483 22.04 4.09 -2.20
C SER A 483 20.60 3.98 -2.75
N ALA A 484 20.43 4.22 -4.05
CA ALA A 484 19.16 4.01 -4.75
C ALA A 484 19.03 2.60 -5.37
N GLY A 485 20.02 1.74 -5.17
CA GLY A 485 20.15 0.41 -5.79
C GLY A 485 21.35 0.31 -6.71
N PRO A 486 21.51 -0.80 -7.47
CA PRO A 486 22.62 -0.99 -8.39
C PRO A 486 22.52 -0.07 -9.62
N ALA A 487 23.67 0.36 -10.16
CA ALA A 487 23.74 1.24 -11.33
C ALA A 487 23.07 0.64 -12.59
N ALA A 488 23.07 -0.69 -12.71
CA ALA A 488 22.37 -1.38 -13.79
C ALA A 488 20.86 -1.09 -13.82
N ALA A 489 20.25 -0.77 -12.67
CA ALA A 489 18.85 -0.39 -12.61
C ALA A 489 18.56 0.96 -13.28
N ASP A 490 19.52 1.92 -13.23
CA ASP A 490 19.40 3.18 -13.96
C ASP A 490 19.54 2.95 -15.46
N ALA A 491 20.47 2.06 -15.86
CA ALA A 491 20.66 1.69 -17.27
C ALA A 491 19.41 1.04 -17.87
N LEU A 492 18.66 0.25 -17.12
CA LEU A 492 17.40 -0.37 -17.56
C LEU A 492 16.39 0.68 -18.08
N LEU A 493 16.27 1.83 -17.44
CA LEU A 493 15.37 2.90 -17.86
C LEU A 493 16.00 3.75 -18.98
N ALA A 494 17.29 4.04 -18.89
CA ALA A 494 18.00 4.87 -19.86
C ALA A 494 17.96 4.25 -21.27
N LEU A 495 18.18 2.94 -21.39
CA LEU A 495 18.14 2.20 -22.65
C LEU A 495 16.73 2.14 -23.27
N ASN A 496 15.68 2.30 -22.47
CA ASN A 496 14.30 2.17 -22.87
C ASN A 496 13.58 3.54 -22.98
N GLY A 497 14.19 4.52 -23.63
CA GLY A 497 13.57 5.83 -23.88
C GLY A 497 14.25 7.01 -23.20
N GLY A 498 15.48 6.82 -22.67
CA GLY A 498 16.23 7.88 -21.99
C GLY A 498 15.58 8.31 -20.66
N HIS A 499 14.85 7.42 -20.03
CA HIS A 499 14.17 7.68 -18.76
C HIS A 499 15.13 7.53 -17.56
N SER A 500 14.74 8.08 -16.44
CA SER A 500 15.41 7.89 -15.15
C SER A 500 14.39 7.53 -14.07
N TRP A 501 14.85 6.83 -13.05
CA TRP A 501 14.04 6.62 -11.87
C TRP A 501 13.71 7.94 -11.20
N ARG A 502 12.47 8.06 -10.76
CA ARG A 502 12.11 9.14 -9.84
C ARG A 502 12.96 8.99 -8.57
N MET A 503 13.48 10.12 -8.09
CA MET A 503 14.34 10.12 -6.89
C MET A 503 13.55 9.60 -5.68
N LEU A 504 14.18 8.73 -4.90
CA LEU A 504 13.66 8.31 -3.61
C LEU A 504 13.71 9.51 -2.65
N THR A 505 12.59 10.16 -2.46
CA THR A 505 12.42 11.27 -1.51
C THR A 505 11.19 10.98 -0.68
N ALA A 506 11.38 10.61 0.59
CA ALA A 506 10.27 10.59 1.52
C ALA A 506 9.66 11.99 1.57
N GLY A 507 8.48 12.19 1.00
CA GLY A 507 7.58 13.36 1.09
C GLY A 507 8.13 14.72 1.52
N ARG A 508 9.42 14.95 1.40
CA ARG A 508 10.06 16.19 1.84
C ARG A 508 9.49 17.34 1.03
N ARG A 509 8.86 18.30 1.73
CA ARG A 509 8.66 19.63 1.15
C ARG A 509 9.97 20.07 0.53
N PRO A 510 9.99 20.60 -0.70
CA PRO A 510 11.12 21.44 -1.08
C PRO A 510 11.31 22.45 0.05
N PRO A 511 12.53 22.74 0.48
CA PRO A 511 12.76 23.71 1.54
C PRO A 511 11.95 24.96 1.19
N PRO A 512 11.27 25.59 2.18
CA PRO A 512 10.60 26.85 1.91
C PRO A 512 11.65 27.73 1.23
N ARG A 513 11.34 28.24 0.05
CA ARG A 513 12.25 29.18 -0.61
C ARG A 513 12.58 30.22 0.44
N ARG A 514 13.84 30.36 0.81
CA ARG A 514 14.30 31.52 1.56
C ARG A 514 13.70 32.72 0.85
N ALA A 515 12.91 33.50 1.57
CA ALA A 515 12.47 34.80 1.12
C ALA A 515 13.72 35.44 0.51
N ALA A 516 13.64 35.88 -0.74
CA ALA A 516 14.76 36.51 -1.40
C ALA A 516 15.34 37.47 -0.39
N GLU A 517 16.63 37.26 -0.05
CA GLU A 517 17.36 38.22 0.78
C GLU A 517 17.01 39.58 0.24
N GLU A 518 16.38 40.39 1.08
CA GLU A 518 16.22 41.81 0.80
C GLU A 518 17.62 42.33 0.46
N ARG A 519 17.86 42.63 -0.80
CA ARG A 519 19.07 43.37 -1.19
C ARG A 519 19.11 44.60 -0.31
N PRO A 520 20.20 44.88 0.42
CA PRO A 520 20.30 46.10 1.19
C PRO A 520 20.01 47.25 0.25
N ALA A 521 19.04 48.08 0.62
CA ALA A 521 18.70 49.29 -0.11
C ALA A 521 19.98 50.08 -0.41
N ALA A 522 20.27 50.28 -1.69
CA ALA A 522 21.38 51.11 -2.12
C ALA A 522 21.24 52.50 -1.43
N LYS A 523 22.25 52.87 -0.62
CA LYS A 523 22.33 54.17 0.02
C LYS A 523 22.23 55.25 -1.07
N ARG A 524 21.11 56.01 -1.07
CA ARG A 524 20.99 57.26 -1.84
C ARG A 524 22.08 58.24 -1.37
N PRO A 525 22.79 58.95 -2.28
CA PRO A 525 23.74 59.99 -1.87
C PRO A 525 22.98 61.14 -1.21
N ALA A 526 23.57 61.64 -0.13
CA ALA A 526 23.07 62.77 0.64
C ALA A 526 23.04 64.02 -0.23
N THR A 527 21.87 64.60 -0.46
CA THR A 527 21.72 65.97 -0.99
C THR A 527 21.62 66.94 0.15
N THR A 528 22.52 67.89 0.10
CA THR A 528 22.74 69.03 1.01
C THR A 528 21.47 69.86 1.21
N ALA A 529 21.19 70.24 2.45
CA ALA A 529 20.14 71.10 2.91
C ALA A 529 20.21 72.51 2.31
N ARG A 530 19.10 73.07 1.85
CA ARG A 530 18.84 74.49 1.69
C ARG A 530 17.61 74.88 2.50
N LYS A 531 17.80 75.95 3.34
CA LYS A 531 16.85 76.52 4.26
C LYS A 531 15.76 77.34 3.57
N PRO A 532 14.67 77.69 4.26
CA PRO A 532 13.33 77.96 3.69
C PRO A 532 13.06 79.45 3.46
N ALA A 533 12.11 79.75 2.56
CA ALA A 533 11.48 81.09 2.44
C ALA A 533 9.97 80.98 2.65
N LYS A 534 9.43 82.01 3.30
CA LYS A 534 8.14 82.21 3.94
C LYS A 534 6.98 82.51 2.97
N THR A 535 5.83 82.05 3.36
CA THR A 535 4.49 82.69 3.32
C THR A 535 3.85 83.16 2.01
N THR A 536 2.66 82.71 1.68
CA THR A 536 1.44 83.53 1.82
C THR A 536 0.15 82.68 1.67
N LYS A 537 -0.88 83.14 2.34
CA LYS A 537 -2.23 82.67 2.59
C LYS A 537 -3.20 82.76 1.39
N ALA A 538 -4.26 82.07 1.55
CA ALA A 538 -5.65 82.28 1.06
C ALA A 538 -6.00 81.44 -0.18
N ALA A 539 -7.16 80.86 -0.37
CA ALA A 539 -8.44 80.86 0.27
C ALA A 539 -9.30 79.73 -0.28
N THR A 540 -10.15 79.16 0.55
CA THR A 540 -11.34 78.38 0.15
C THR A 540 -12.38 79.28 -0.50
N PRO A 541 -13.33 78.84 -1.35
CA PRO A 541 -14.56 78.29 -0.82
C PRO A 541 -15.37 77.29 -1.69
N LYS A 542 -16.16 76.48 -0.96
CA LYS A 542 -17.61 76.17 -1.16
C LYS A 542 -18.10 75.38 -2.38
N LYS A 543 -18.64 74.20 -2.08
CA LYS A 543 -20.05 73.76 -2.08
C LYS A 543 -20.83 73.55 -3.38
N ALA A 544 -21.48 72.45 -3.40
CA ALA A 544 -22.84 72.14 -3.94
C ALA A 544 -22.79 71.32 -5.27
N ALA A 545 -23.62 70.39 -5.59
CA ALA A 545 -24.81 69.73 -5.03
C ALA A 545 -25.22 68.59 -5.96
N LYS A 546 -25.66 67.51 -5.41
CA LYS A 546 -26.95 66.82 -5.59
C LYS A 546 -27.45 66.44 -6.99
N ALA A 547 -27.95 65.23 -7.02
CA ALA A 547 -29.12 64.66 -7.77
C ALA A 547 -28.73 63.91 -9.06
N ALA A 548 -29.32 62.79 -9.44
CA ALA A 548 -30.55 62.08 -9.10
C ALA A 548 -30.54 60.64 -9.70
N ARG A 549 -31.13 59.67 -9.03
CA ARG A 549 -31.78 58.49 -9.59
C ARG A 549 -33.14 58.92 -10.18
N PRO A 550 -33.92 58.20 -10.98
CA PRO A 550 -34.15 56.77 -11.27
C PRO A 550 -34.65 56.57 -12.75
N PRO A 551 -35.49 55.62 -13.18
CA PRO A 551 -36.15 54.51 -12.51
C PRO A 551 -36.17 53.17 -13.29
N ALA A 552 -36.67 52.16 -12.62
CA ALA A 552 -37.04 50.85 -13.13
C ALA A 552 -38.26 50.82 -14.04
N ARG A 553 -38.38 49.87 -14.92
CA ARG A 553 -39.67 49.44 -15.48
C ARG A 553 -39.77 47.91 -15.59
N LYS A 554 -40.93 47.48 -15.16
CA LYS A 554 -41.50 46.16 -14.96
C LYS A 554 -42.06 45.55 -16.26
N THR A 555 -42.24 44.20 -16.17
CA THR A 555 -43.33 43.36 -16.73
C THR A 555 -43.20 42.98 -18.21
N ALA A 556 -43.51 41.76 -18.66
CA ALA A 556 -44.55 40.77 -18.34
C ALA A 556 -44.22 39.41 -18.98
N ALA A 557 -44.42 38.37 -18.35
CA ALA A 557 -45.32 37.22 -18.37
C ALA A 557 -45.78 36.58 -19.70
N ARG A 558 -45.78 35.22 -19.68
CA ARG A 558 -46.61 34.24 -20.44
C ARG A 558 -46.00 33.74 -21.75
N ARG A 559 -45.93 32.45 -22.04
CA ARG A 559 -46.83 31.28 -21.85
C ARG A 559 -46.09 30.00 -22.29
N LYS A 560 -46.30 28.89 -21.61
CA LYS A 560 -46.25 27.54 -22.18
C LYS A 560 -47.34 27.33 -23.23
N PRO A 561 -47.28 26.37 -24.18
CA PRO A 561 -47.54 24.99 -23.86
C PRO A 561 -46.84 23.92 -24.77
N ARG A 562 -46.77 22.72 -24.20
CA ARG A 562 -47.01 21.35 -24.76
C ARG A 562 -46.52 20.99 -26.17
N GLY A 563 -45.76 19.92 -26.20
CA GLY A 563 -45.46 18.92 -27.19
C GLY A 563 -44.62 17.87 -26.52
#